data_ef4ecab7786ceb19aa0c4a21c2aca1bb
#
_entry.id   ef4ecab7786ceb19aa0c4a21c2aca1bb
#
_cell.length_a   1.000
_cell.length_b   1.000
_cell.length_c   1.000
_cell.angle_alpha   90.00
_cell.angle_beta   90.00
_cell.angle_gamma   90.00
#
_symmetry.space_group_name_H-M   'P 1'
#
loop_
_entity.id
_entity.type
_entity.pdbx_description
1 polymer ?
#
loop_
_entity_poly.entity_id
_entity_poly.type
_entity_poly.pdbx_seq_one_letter_code
_entity_poly.pdbx_strand_id
1 'polypeptide(L)'
;MKFNFVIYIFSFMMINHTYLRGGVNMGKTLSVANIQTKLTREQKEAVGLLSIGTFLEYFDLMLYVHMAVLLNELFFPKTDPFTASLLSAFAFCSTYVLRPVGALIFGWIGDRIGRKFVVIITTAMMGISCFVMSIVPTYAQIGIVASYLVTVCRIVQGFSSLGEIVGAEIYLTEFIKPPKRYAAVAFVGSCCALGGTAALCLAFFVTSFDIDWRIGFQFGVVIAAISVFARFRLHETPEFVDAKRRLTNIVNTIDRNKKDSVVVPLQIQKEKVNSITSLSYFLIQSGWPVIFYFGYIHCSMVLKNSFNFTPSMIIYHNFIVSIFQFLGLMVLVYLTLKVNPLKLVKVKILILSSMFLFFPYFLENTKSSIVIFFIQLSSLLLISDLPSTGIYFKHFPIFKRFTYTSLLYSLSRTIVPIVTSFGSVLLVKKYGEYGMLIIVMPIFLGYLFGLNHFQFLEQKINKYLPV
;
A
#
# COMPACT_ATOMS: atom_id res chain seq x y z
N MET A 1 -16.22 20.26 -11.68
CA MET A 1 -17.26 20.20 -10.64
C MET A 1 -17.33 18.87 -9.87
N LYS A 2 -16.61 17.79 -10.26
CA LYS A 2 -16.72 16.43 -9.64
C LYS A 2 -15.56 16.02 -8.71
N PHE A 3 -14.58 16.89 -8.45
CA PHE A 3 -13.47 16.62 -7.52
C PHE A 3 -13.85 16.75 -6.03
N ASN A 4 -15.06 17.21 -5.75
CA ASN A 4 -15.47 17.55 -4.39
C ASN A 4 -15.75 16.34 -3.49
N PHE A 5 -16.06 15.15 -4.03
CA PHE A 5 -16.54 14.05 -3.19
C PHE A 5 -15.46 13.49 -2.26
N VAL A 6 -14.27 13.17 -2.79
CA VAL A 6 -13.13 12.66 -1.98
C VAL A 6 -12.63 13.76 -1.04
N ILE A 7 -12.54 14.99 -1.54
CA ILE A 7 -12.19 16.16 -0.74
C ILE A 7 -13.27 16.46 0.31
N TYR A 8 -14.56 16.25 -0.01
CA TYR A 8 -15.68 16.42 0.91
C TYR A 8 -15.65 15.38 2.03
N ILE A 9 -15.47 14.08 1.73
CA ILE A 9 -15.36 13.03 2.75
C ILE A 9 -14.19 13.31 3.67
N PHE A 10 -13.02 13.63 3.11
CA PHE A 10 -11.83 13.96 3.89
C PHE A 10 -12.01 15.27 4.68
N SER A 11 -12.59 16.30 4.07
CA SER A 11 -12.90 17.57 4.74
C SER A 11 -13.96 17.41 5.82
N PHE A 12 -15.00 16.61 5.58
CA PHE A 12 -16.05 16.34 6.57
C PHE A 12 -15.48 15.64 7.80
N MET A 13 -14.62 14.62 7.60
CA MET A 13 -13.91 13.96 8.70
C MET A 13 -12.95 14.88 9.46
N MET A 14 -12.35 15.86 8.77
CA MET A 14 -11.36 16.77 9.36
C MET A 14 -11.94 18.06 9.95
N ILE A 15 -13.11 18.54 9.49
CA ILE A 15 -13.72 19.81 9.90
C ILE A 15 -14.45 19.69 11.23
N ASN A 16 -15.13 18.56 11.51
CA ASN A 16 -15.95 18.40 12.73
C ASN A 16 -15.15 18.30 14.05
N HIS A 17 -13.85 18.55 14.02
CA HIS A 17 -12.99 18.44 15.22
C HIS A 17 -12.84 19.74 16.00
N THR A 18 -13.56 20.81 15.68
CA THR A 18 -13.42 22.12 16.37
C THR A 18 -14.27 22.20 17.63
N TYR A 19 -15.16 21.25 17.92
CA TYR A 19 -16.14 21.36 19.02
C TYR A 19 -15.96 20.45 20.23
N LEU A 20 -14.93 19.63 20.31
CA LEU A 20 -14.69 18.81 21.50
C LEU A 20 -13.35 19.19 22.19
N ARG A 21 -13.35 20.36 22.83
CA ARG A 21 -12.43 20.66 23.95
C ARG A 21 -12.90 19.90 25.20
N GLY A 22 -12.68 18.60 25.23
CA GLY A 22 -12.82 17.77 26.41
C GLY A 22 -11.48 17.06 26.64
N GLY A 23 -10.82 17.39 27.76
CA GLY A 23 -9.45 17.01 28.11
C GLY A 23 -9.13 15.52 27.92
N VAL A 24 -8.34 15.25 26.92
CA VAL A 24 -7.48 14.07 26.91
C VAL A 24 -6.05 14.62 26.97
N ASN A 25 -5.40 14.40 28.10
CA ASN A 25 -3.96 14.61 28.27
C ASN A 25 -3.22 13.77 27.21
N MET A 26 -3.08 14.28 25.99
CA MET A 26 -2.00 13.88 25.10
C MET A 26 -0.72 14.32 25.82
N GLY A 27 -0.01 13.34 26.39
CA GLY A 27 1.18 13.58 27.19
C GLY A 27 2.03 14.72 26.60
N LYS A 28 2.46 15.63 27.45
CA LYS A 28 3.26 16.83 27.23
C LYS A 28 4.54 16.57 26.40
N THR A 29 4.45 16.38 25.07
CA THR A 29 5.62 15.96 24.30
C THR A 29 5.68 16.43 22.84
N LEU A 30 4.82 17.38 22.45
CA LEU A 30 5.02 18.11 21.19
C LEU A 30 5.20 19.58 21.55
N SER A 31 6.33 20.18 21.20
CA SER A 31 6.49 21.64 21.34
C SER A 31 5.32 22.31 20.63
N VAL A 32 4.65 23.24 21.28
CA VAL A 32 3.43 23.93 20.81
C VAL A 32 3.59 24.50 19.39
N ALA A 33 4.82 24.81 18.98
CA ALA A 33 5.18 25.36 17.66
C ALA A 33 4.99 24.37 16.48
N ASN A 34 4.82 23.06 16.71
CA ASN A 34 4.77 22.05 15.64
C ASN A 34 3.40 21.38 15.45
N ILE A 35 2.36 21.83 16.15
CA ILE A 35 1.01 21.22 16.07
C ILE A 35 0.19 21.85 14.95
N GLN A 36 -0.14 21.08 13.93
CA GLN A 36 -1.02 21.53 12.84
C GLN A 36 -2.48 21.16 13.15
N THR A 37 -3.32 22.17 13.41
CA THR A 37 -4.74 21.98 13.74
C THR A 37 -5.64 21.92 12.49
N LYS A 38 -5.30 22.64 11.42
CA LYS A 38 -6.06 22.68 10.16
C LYS A 38 -5.12 22.46 8.97
N LEU A 39 -5.61 21.77 7.94
CA LEU A 39 -4.93 21.65 6.66
C LEU A 39 -5.13 22.92 5.83
N THR A 40 -4.09 23.37 5.14
CA THR A 40 -4.18 24.42 4.12
C THR A 40 -4.96 23.93 2.91
N ARG A 41 -5.39 24.87 2.04
CA ARG A 41 -6.06 24.51 0.78
C ARG A 41 -5.17 23.63 -0.10
N GLU A 42 -3.90 23.99 -0.23
CA GLU A 42 -2.91 23.23 -1.00
C GLU A 42 -2.69 21.83 -0.44
N GLN A 43 -2.64 21.67 0.89
CA GLN A 43 -2.50 20.35 1.52
C GLN A 43 -3.73 19.47 1.29
N LYS A 44 -4.95 20.03 1.33
CA LYS A 44 -6.18 19.29 1.02
C LYS A 44 -6.20 18.86 -0.45
N GLU A 45 -5.80 19.75 -1.35
CA GLU A 45 -5.67 19.46 -2.77
C GLU A 45 -4.66 18.34 -3.01
N ALA A 46 -3.47 18.40 -2.39
CA ALA A 46 -2.46 17.35 -2.50
C ALA A 46 -2.98 16.00 -1.99
N VAL A 47 -3.66 15.95 -0.85
CA VAL A 47 -4.27 14.71 -0.35
C VAL A 47 -5.26 14.13 -1.36
N GLY A 48 -6.15 14.96 -1.92
CA GLY A 48 -7.13 14.52 -2.93
C GLY A 48 -6.47 13.98 -4.20
N LEU A 49 -5.45 14.69 -4.73
CA LEU A 49 -4.76 14.31 -5.95
C LEU A 49 -3.96 13.01 -5.79
N LEU A 50 -3.30 12.84 -4.65
CA LEU A 50 -2.54 11.63 -4.35
C LEU A 50 -3.46 10.43 -4.09
N SER A 51 -4.61 10.65 -3.46
CA SER A 51 -5.61 9.61 -3.22
C SER A 51 -6.14 8.97 -4.51
N ILE A 52 -6.32 9.78 -5.57
CA ILE A 52 -6.78 9.27 -6.87
C ILE A 52 -5.76 8.33 -7.48
N GLY A 53 -4.47 8.62 -7.36
CA GLY A 53 -3.44 7.76 -7.91
C GLY A 53 -3.28 6.44 -7.16
N THR A 54 -3.29 6.48 -5.82
CA THR A 54 -3.24 5.25 -5.01
C THR A 54 -4.50 4.38 -5.22
N PHE A 55 -5.66 5.01 -5.44
CA PHE A 55 -6.88 4.32 -5.85
C PHE A 55 -6.68 3.62 -7.21
N LEU A 56 -6.17 4.35 -8.22
CA LEU A 56 -5.96 3.81 -9.57
C LEU A 56 -5.01 2.61 -9.56
N GLU A 57 -3.92 2.70 -8.81
CA GLU A 57 -2.93 1.62 -8.74
C GLU A 57 -3.55 0.32 -8.24
N TYR A 58 -4.28 0.39 -7.12
CA TYR A 58 -4.91 -0.81 -6.57
C TYR A 58 -6.12 -1.27 -7.39
N PHE A 59 -6.86 -0.36 -8.00
CA PHE A 59 -7.93 -0.69 -8.93
C PHE A 59 -7.39 -1.53 -10.09
N ASP A 60 -6.35 -1.07 -10.78
CA ASP A 60 -5.76 -1.77 -11.92
C ASP A 60 -5.12 -3.11 -11.51
N LEU A 61 -4.35 -3.11 -10.43
CA LEU A 61 -3.72 -4.31 -9.90
C LEU A 61 -4.75 -5.38 -9.54
N MET A 62 -5.80 -5.02 -8.81
CA MET A 62 -6.82 -5.94 -8.33
C MET A 62 -7.79 -6.35 -9.43
N LEU A 63 -8.06 -5.47 -10.40
CA LEU A 63 -8.87 -5.79 -11.56
C LEU A 63 -8.30 -7.01 -12.29
N TYR A 64 -7.00 -7.01 -12.58
CA TYR A 64 -6.36 -8.15 -13.21
C TYR A 64 -6.41 -9.40 -12.32
N VAL A 65 -6.15 -9.28 -11.02
CA VAL A 65 -6.15 -10.41 -10.08
C VAL A 65 -7.53 -11.08 -10.04
N HIS A 66 -8.60 -10.30 -9.96
CA HIS A 66 -9.96 -10.83 -9.88
C HIS A 66 -10.51 -11.32 -11.22
N MET A 67 -10.00 -10.80 -12.32
CA MET A 67 -10.34 -11.23 -13.67
C MET A 67 -9.31 -12.21 -14.26
N ALA A 68 -8.33 -12.68 -13.48
CA ALA A 68 -7.20 -13.45 -13.97
C ALA A 68 -7.61 -14.71 -14.76
N VAL A 69 -8.65 -15.42 -14.33
CA VAL A 69 -9.15 -16.61 -15.03
C VAL A 69 -9.60 -16.23 -16.45
N LEU A 70 -10.48 -15.23 -16.58
CA LEU A 70 -10.99 -14.74 -17.86
C LEU A 70 -9.86 -14.20 -18.75
N LEU A 71 -9.00 -13.34 -18.20
CA LEU A 71 -7.91 -12.74 -18.97
C LEU A 71 -6.87 -13.76 -19.43
N ASN A 72 -6.61 -14.79 -18.61
CA ASN A 72 -5.71 -15.86 -19.00
C ASN A 72 -6.27 -16.71 -20.15
N GLU A 73 -7.57 -17.00 -20.16
CA GLU A 73 -8.23 -17.70 -21.27
C GLU A 73 -8.20 -16.87 -22.57
N LEU A 74 -8.26 -15.56 -22.48
CA LEU A 74 -8.27 -14.64 -23.63
C LEU A 74 -6.89 -14.38 -24.21
N PHE A 75 -5.84 -14.39 -23.38
CA PHE A 75 -4.52 -13.91 -23.78
C PHE A 75 -3.42 -14.96 -23.82
N PHE A 76 -3.66 -16.15 -23.28
CA PHE A 76 -2.68 -17.23 -23.30
C PHE A 76 -3.15 -18.41 -24.13
N PRO A 77 -2.22 -19.21 -24.70
CA PRO A 77 -2.60 -20.36 -25.49
C PRO A 77 -3.37 -21.38 -24.66
N LYS A 78 -4.36 -22.01 -25.30
CA LYS A 78 -5.05 -23.15 -24.68
C LYS A 78 -4.09 -24.34 -24.63
N THR A 79 -3.61 -24.64 -23.45
CA THR A 79 -2.69 -25.73 -23.16
C THR A 79 -3.36 -26.71 -22.18
N ASP A 80 -2.64 -27.78 -21.83
CA ASP A 80 -3.08 -28.66 -20.75
C ASP A 80 -3.30 -27.89 -19.43
N PRO A 81 -4.17 -28.37 -18.52
CA PRO A 81 -4.53 -27.64 -17.29
C PRO A 81 -3.34 -27.28 -16.41
N PHE A 82 -2.27 -28.09 -16.42
CA PHE A 82 -1.06 -27.83 -15.66
C PHE A 82 -0.29 -26.65 -16.24
N THR A 83 -0.03 -26.64 -17.54
CA THR A 83 0.67 -25.54 -18.25
C THR A 83 -0.14 -24.25 -18.18
N ALA A 84 -1.47 -24.30 -18.30
CA ALA A 84 -2.34 -23.14 -18.12
C ALA A 84 -2.21 -22.53 -16.71
N SER A 85 -2.17 -23.39 -15.67
CA SER A 85 -1.97 -22.96 -14.29
C SER A 85 -0.58 -22.32 -14.08
N LEU A 86 0.44 -22.88 -14.72
CA LEU A 86 1.82 -22.35 -14.64
C LEU A 86 1.94 -21.00 -15.34
N LEU A 87 1.34 -20.82 -16.51
CA LEU A 87 1.30 -19.53 -17.23
C LEU A 87 0.53 -18.46 -16.44
N SER A 88 -0.57 -18.84 -15.81
CA SER A 88 -1.35 -17.96 -14.94
C SER A 88 -0.52 -17.50 -13.72
N ALA A 89 0.18 -18.43 -13.09
CA ALA A 89 1.08 -18.11 -11.98
C ALA A 89 2.23 -17.21 -12.43
N PHE A 90 2.82 -17.47 -13.59
CA PHE A 90 3.87 -16.62 -14.16
C PHE A 90 3.38 -15.19 -14.45
N ALA A 91 2.22 -15.05 -15.10
CA ALA A 91 1.61 -13.76 -15.40
C ALA A 91 1.30 -12.96 -14.10
N PHE A 92 0.82 -13.63 -13.06
CA PHE A 92 0.62 -13.04 -11.75
C PHE A 92 1.95 -12.62 -11.10
N CYS A 93 2.93 -13.52 -11.05
CA CYS A 93 4.22 -13.27 -10.40
C CYS A 93 5.04 -12.18 -11.12
N SER A 94 4.89 -12.03 -12.45
CA SER A 94 5.66 -11.06 -13.24
C SER A 94 5.52 -9.64 -12.71
N THR A 95 4.33 -9.27 -12.23
CA THR A 95 4.06 -7.95 -11.65
C THR A 95 4.82 -7.72 -10.33
N TYR A 96 5.01 -8.77 -9.53
CA TYR A 96 5.63 -8.65 -8.21
C TYR A 96 7.15 -8.79 -8.25
N VAL A 97 7.70 -9.66 -9.11
CA VAL A 97 9.14 -9.96 -9.18
C VAL A 97 9.96 -8.73 -9.56
N LEU A 98 9.46 -7.88 -10.45
CA LEU A 98 10.17 -6.69 -10.91
C LEU A 98 9.92 -5.43 -10.06
N ARG A 99 9.04 -5.49 -9.06
CA ARG A 99 8.81 -4.37 -8.13
C ARG A 99 10.08 -3.90 -7.42
N PRO A 100 10.97 -4.76 -6.90
CA PRO A 100 12.21 -4.30 -6.26
C PRO A 100 13.11 -3.49 -7.21
N VAL A 101 13.14 -3.84 -8.50
CA VAL A 101 13.90 -3.09 -9.52
C VAL A 101 13.29 -1.71 -9.73
N GLY A 102 11.95 -1.64 -9.88
CA GLY A 102 11.22 -0.37 -9.95
C GLY A 102 11.43 0.50 -8.70
N ALA A 103 11.44 -0.13 -7.50
CA ALA A 103 11.71 0.54 -6.25
C ALA A 103 13.09 1.21 -6.20
N LEU A 104 14.12 0.53 -6.69
CA LEU A 104 15.48 1.08 -6.75
C LEU A 104 15.54 2.26 -7.70
N ILE A 105 14.97 2.13 -8.91
CA ILE A 105 15.05 3.17 -9.94
C ILE A 105 14.23 4.40 -9.52
N PHE A 106 12.94 4.23 -9.22
CA PHE A 106 12.10 5.36 -8.85
C PHE A 106 12.41 5.91 -7.46
N GLY A 107 12.91 5.07 -6.54
CA GLY A 107 13.42 5.52 -5.25
C GLY A 107 14.63 6.45 -5.43
N TRP A 108 15.61 6.04 -6.24
CA TRP A 108 16.79 6.84 -6.54
C TRP A 108 16.44 8.16 -7.26
N ILE A 109 15.51 8.12 -8.23
CA ILE A 109 15.01 9.33 -8.92
C ILE A 109 14.33 10.25 -7.91
N GLY A 110 13.46 9.71 -7.05
CA GLY A 110 12.74 10.48 -6.03
C GLY A 110 13.62 11.11 -4.97
N ASP A 111 14.73 10.47 -4.63
CA ASP A 111 15.70 11.00 -3.66
C ASP A 111 16.63 12.05 -4.28
N ARG A 112 16.82 12.09 -5.60
CA ARG A 112 17.71 13.05 -6.29
C ARG A 112 16.97 14.17 -7.00
N ILE A 113 15.92 13.85 -7.74
CA ILE A 113 15.18 14.79 -8.59
C ILE A 113 14.04 15.42 -7.80
N GLY A 114 13.22 14.59 -7.12
CA GLY A 114 12.10 15.04 -6.30
C GLY A 114 10.93 14.06 -6.33
N ARG A 115 10.07 14.21 -5.33
CA ARG A 115 8.93 13.30 -5.12
C ARG A 115 7.85 13.53 -6.17
N LYS A 116 7.57 14.80 -6.51
CA LYS A 116 6.58 15.20 -7.52
C LYS A 116 6.83 14.51 -8.86
N PHE A 117 8.07 14.53 -9.35
CA PHE A 117 8.43 13.97 -10.64
C PHE A 117 8.13 12.47 -10.72
N VAL A 118 8.51 11.71 -9.69
CA VAL A 118 8.28 10.27 -9.64
C VAL A 118 6.79 9.95 -9.68
N VAL A 119 5.99 10.63 -8.86
CA VAL A 119 4.54 10.40 -8.78
C VAL A 119 3.84 10.70 -10.12
N ILE A 120 4.29 11.70 -10.88
CA ILE A 120 3.72 12.02 -12.20
C ILE A 120 4.07 10.92 -13.23
N ILE A 121 5.36 10.53 -13.32
CA ILE A 121 5.81 9.58 -14.34
C ILE A 121 5.25 8.18 -14.10
N THR A 122 5.17 7.75 -12.85
CA THR A 122 4.61 6.43 -12.50
C THR A 122 3.13 6.34 -12.80
N THR A 123 2.34 7.42 -12.52
CA THR A 123 0.92 7.46 -12.92
C THR A 123 0.76 7.44 -14.44
N ALA A 124 1.60 8.16 -15.18
CA ALA A 124 1.55 8.15 -16.64
C ALA A 124 1.86 6.75 -17.21
N MET A 125 2.86 6.06 -16.64
CA MET A 125 3.19 4.68 -17.03
C MET A 125 2.01 3.72 -16.76
N MET A 126 1.35 3.85 -15.61
CA MET A 126 0.15 3.08 -15.29
C MET A 126 -0.97 3.35 -16.29
N GLY A 127 -1.24 4.64 -16.59
CA GLY A 127 -2.27 5.02 -17.55
C GLY A 127 -2.00 4.49 -18.96
N ILE A 128 -0.75 4.52 -19.43
CA ILE A 128 -0.36 3.95 -20.72
C ILE A 128 -0.59 2.43 -20.72
N SER A 129 -0.25 1.73 -19.65
CA SER A 129 -0.49 0.29 -19.54
C SER A 129 -1.98 -0.04 -19.56
N CYS A 130 -2.83 0.72 -18.83
CA CYS A 130 -4.28 0.56 -18.87
C CYS A 130 -4.83 0.79 -20.28
N PHE A 131 -4.32 1.82 -20.98
CA PHE A 131 -4.72 2.12 -22.35
C PHE A 131 -4.39 0.94 -23.29
N VAL A 132 -3.17 0.44 -23.27
CA VAL A 132 -2.77 -0.71 -24.09
C VAL A 132 -3.64 -1.92 -23.75
N MET A 133 -3.86 -2.23 -22.45
CA MET A 133 -4.72 -3.33 -22.02
C MET A 133 -6.16 -3.18 -22.52
N SER A 134 -6.68 -1.95 -22.64
CA SER A 134 -8.06 -1.70 -23.11
C SER A 134 -8.27 -1.96 -24.60
N ILE A 135 -7.21 -1.93 -25.41
CA ILE A 135 -7.28 -2.07 -26.87
C ILE A 135 -6.59 -3.32 -27.40
N VAL A 136 -5.84 -4.06 -26.58
CA VAL A 136 -5.07 -5.22 -27.02
C VAL A 136 -6.00 -6.30 -27.59
N PRO A 137 -5.71 -6.82 -28.81
CA PRO A 137 -6.45 -7.96 -29.40
C PRO A 137 -6.17 -9.24 -28.62
N THR A 138 -7.12 -10.18 -28.64
CA THR A 138 -6.99 -11.47 -27.95
C THR A 138 -6.00 -12.41 -28.63
N TYR A 139 -5.60 -13.48 -27.92
CA TYR A 139 -4.74 -14.54 -28.47
C TYR A 139 -5.33 -15.15 -29.75
N ALA A 140 -6.64 -15.30 -29.86
CA ALA A 140 -7.31 -15.83 -31.04
C ALA A 140 -7.13 -14.91 -32.28
N GLN A 141 -6.87 -13.63 -32.11
CA GLN A 141 -6.72 -12.65 -33.19
C GLN A 141 -5.26 -12.45 -33.63
N ILE A 142 -4.32 -12.35 -32.67
CA ILE A 142 -2.91 -12.02 -32.98
C ILE A 142 -1.91 -13.05 -32.40
N GLY A 143 -2.38 -14.17 -31.89
CA GLY A 143 -1.54 -15.26 -31.37
C GLY A 143 -0.68 -14.85 -30.17
N ILE A 144 0.54 -15.37 -30.13
CA ILE A 144 1.48 -15.20 -29.02
C ILE A 144 1.85 -13.73 -28.73
N VAL A 145 1.69 -12.83 -29.71
CA VAL A 145 1.96 -11.39 -29.56
C VAL A 145 1.01 -10.80 -28.49
N ALA A 146 -0.23 -11.27 -28.38
CA ALA A 146 -1.16 -10.84 -27.33
C ALA A 146 -0.61 -11.15 -25.93
N SER A 147 -0.06 -12.35 -25.74
CA SER A 147 0.54 -12.76 -24.46
C SER A 147 1.74 -11.89 -24.09
N TYR A 148 2.60 -11.57 -25.05
CA TYR A 148 3.74 -10.67 -24.82
C TYR A 148 3.30 -9.26 -24.45
N LEU A 149 2.32 -8.69 -25.17
CA LEU A 149 1.81 -7.34 -24.89
C LEU A 149 1.23 -7.25 -23.48
N VAL A 150 0.38 -8.20 -23.09
CA VAL A 150 -0.19 -8.25 -21.75
C VAL A 150 0.91 -8.40 -20.69
N THR A 151 1.87 -9.29 -20.91
CA THR A 151 3.00 -9.49 -19.97
C THR A 151 3.83 -8.21 -19.80
N VAL A 152 4.14 -7.50 -20.90
CA VAL A 152 4.85 -6.23 -20.85
C VAL A 152 4.04 -5.18 -20.08
N CYS A 153 2.74 -5.05 -20.34
CA CYS A 153 1.88 -4.15 -19.55
C CYS A 153 1.92 -4.48 -18.05
N ARG A 154 1.83 -5.75 -17.68
CA ARG A 154 1.91 -6.19 -16.28
C ARG A 154 3.26 -5.88 -15.64
N ILE A 155 4.35 -6.03 -16.38
CA ILE A 155 5.69 -5.64 -15.95
C ILE A 155 5.74 -4.13 -15.70
N VAL A 156 5.25 -3.30 -16.63
CA VAL A 156 5.24 -1.84 -16.50
C VAL A 156 4.38 -1.40 -15.32
N GLN A 157 3.21 -2.00 -15.11
CA GLN A 157 2.35 -1.75 -13.96
C GLN A 157 3.06 -2.08 -12.64
N GLY A 158 3.67 -3.25 -12.53
CA GLY A 158 4.44 -3.64 -11.34
C GLY A 158 5.64 -2.73 -11.08
N PHE A 159 6.31 -2.29 -12.15
CA PHE A 159 7.47 -1.41 -12.08
C PHE A 159 7.12 -0.01 -11.60
N SER A 160 5.98 0.54 -12.05
CA SER A 160 5.52 1.90 -11.70
C SER A 160 4.83 1.99 -10.34
N SER A 161 4.28 0.88 -9.83
CA SER A 161 3.38 0.87 -8.67
C SER A 161 3.96 1.52 -7.40
N LEU A 162 5.25 1.37 -7.15
CA LEU A 162 5.88 1.88 -5.93
C LEU A 162 6.04 3.41 -5.88
N GLY A 163 6.11 4.04 -7.04
CA GLY A 163 6.08 5.51 -7.13
C GLY A 163 4.75 6.10 -6.69
N GLU A 164 3.65 5.37 -6.88
CA GLU A 164 2.32 5.81 -6.53
C GLU A 164 2.06 5.74 -5.02
N ILE A 165 2.19 4.56 -4.39
CA ILE A 165 1.84 4.36 -2.99
C ILE A 165 2.88 5.00 -2.07
N VAL A 166 4.10 4.49 -2.11
CA VAL A 166 5.16 4.93 -1.19
C VAL A 166 5.52 6.39 -1.47
N GLY A 167 5.52 6.80 -2.75
CA GLY A 167 5.74 8.18 -3.16
C GLY A 167 4.69 9.14 -2.62
N ALA A 168 3.41 8.79 -2.69
CA ALA A 168 2.32 9.60 -2.15
C ALA A 168 2.38 9.71 -0.61
N GLU A 169 2.65 8.61 0.07
CA GLU A 169 2.76 8.57 1.53
C GLU A 169 3.97 9.37 2.04
N ILE A 170 5.13 9.27 1.37
CA ILE A 170 6.32 10.09 1.68
C ILE A 170 6.04 11.56 1.42
N TYR A 171 5.43 11.89 0.26
CA TYR A 171 5.09 13.26 -0.08
C TYR A 171 4.26 13.91 1.04
N LEU A 172 3.18 13.26 1.49
CA LEU A 172 2.34 13.79 2.57
C LEU A 172 3.07 13.82 3.92
N THR A 173 3.96 12.86 4.18
CA THR A 173 4.77 12.84 5.39
C THR A 173 5.71 14.04 5.46
N GLU A 174 6.23 14.50 4.33
CA GLU A 174 7.11 15.68 4.22
C GLU A 174 6.34 17.00 4.13
N PHE A 175 5.09 16.98 3.62
CA PHE A 175 4.29 18.17 3.37
C PHE A 175 3.37 18.58 4.52
N ILE A 176 2.91 17.63 5.34
CA ILE A 176 1.95 17.87 6.42
C ILE A 176 2.62 17.64 7.78
N LYS A 177 2.32 18.50 8.76
CA LYS A 177 2.80 18.35 10.13
C LYS A 177 1.86 17.53 11.00
N PRO A 178 2.37 16.88 12.09
CA PRO A 178 1.52 16.18 13.07
C PRO A 178 0.47 17.12 13.71
N PRO A 179 -0.66 16.60 14.22
CA PRO A 179 -1.17 15.23 14.09
C PRO A 179 -1.87 14.96 12.76
N LYS A 180 -2.18 15.97 11.97
CA LYS A 180 -2.91 15.86 10.68
C LYS A 180 -2.18 15.01 9.64
N ARG A 181 -0.85 14.94 9.70
CA ARG A 181 -0.01 14.04 8.89
C ARG A 181 -0.49 12.60 8.94
N TYR A 182 -0.69 12.06 10.16
CA TYR A 182 -1.03 10.65 10.35
C TYR A 182 -2.36 10.29 9.70
N ALA A 183 -3.37 11.14 9.90
CA ALA A 183 -4.67 10.94 9.28
C ALA A 183 -4.62 11.11 7.75
N ALA A 184 -3.85 12.07 7.22
CA ALA A 184 -3.73 12.28 5.79
C ALA A 184 -3.02 11.11 5.08
N VAL A 185 -1.92 10.60 5.65
CA VAL A 185 -1.20 9.44 5.12
C VAL A 185 -2.07 8.19 5.20
N ALA A 186 -2.73 7.95 6.35
CA ALA A 186 -3.64 6.82 6.51
C ALA A 186 -4.83 6.88 5.56
N PHE A 187 -5.35 8.07 5.26
CA PHE A 187 -6.45 8.25 4.31
C PHE A 187 -6.04 7.88 2.89
N VAL A 188 -4.88 8.37 2.43
CA VAL A 188 -4.36 8.03 1.09
C VAL A 188 -4.11 6.52 0.98
N GLY A 189 -3.50 5.90 2.01
CA GLY A 189 -3.34 4.45 2.06
C GLY A 189 -4.67 3.69 2.06
N SER A 190 -5.74 4.24 2.68
CA SER A 190 -7.08 3.63 2.65
C SER A 190 -7.73 3.68 1.26
N CYS A 191 -7.35 4.64 0.42
CA CYS A 191 -7.83 4.72 -0.97
C CYS A 191 -7.34 3.53 -1.82
N CYS A 192 -6.26 2.85 -1.42
CA CYS A 192 -5.87 1.56 -2.01
C CYS A 192 -6.96 0.50 -1.81
N ALA A 193 -7.51 0.38 -0.59
CA ALA A 193 -8.60 -0.54 -0.32
C ALA A 193 -9.86 -0.21 -1.12
N LEU A 194 -10.18 1.09 -1.27
CA LEU A 194 -11.28 1.53 -2.11
C LEU A 194 -11.08 1.16 -3.58
N GLY A 195 -9.85 1.28 -4.10
CA GLY A 195 -9.49 0.85 -5.45
C GLY A 195 -9.71 -0.65 -5.65
N GLY A 196 -9.25 -1.47 -4.70
CA GLY A 196 -9.47 -2.91 -4.69
C GLY A 196 -10.96 -3.29 -4.62
N THR A 197 -11.74 -2.58 -3.79
CA THR A 197 -13.21 -2.76 -3.69
C THR A 197 -13.90 -2.44 -5.02
N ALA A 198 -13.50 -1.34 -5.68
CA ALA A 198 -14.06 -0.96 -6.99
C ALA A 198 -13.70 -2.00 -8.08
N ALA A 199 -12.49 -2.56 -8.03
CA ALA A 199 -12.08 -3.64 -8.94
C ALA A 199 -12.89 -4.91 -8.73
N LEU A 200 -13.15 -5.31 -7.47
CA LEU A 200 -14.02 -6.45 -7.15
C LEU A 200 -15.46 -6.23 -7.63
N CYS A 201 -15.98 -5.02 -7.42
CA CYS A 201 -17.31 -4.62 -7.90
C CYS A 201 -17.40 -4.79 -9.42
N LEU A 202 -16.42 -4.26 -10.16
CA LEU A 202 -16.41 -4.35 -11.61
C LEU A 202 -16.21 -5.79 -12.10
N ALA A 203 -15.30 -6.55 -11.49
CA ALA A 203 -15.10 -7.96 -11.79
C ALA A 203 -16.39 -8.76 -11.59
N PHE A 204 -17.16 -8.48 -10.54
CA PHE A 204 -18.47 -9.09 -10.32
C PHE A 204 -19.45 -8.75 -11.46
N PHE A 205 -19.56 -7.49 -11.86
CA PHE A 205 -20.45 -7.09 -12.97
C PHE A 205 -20.02 -7.73 -14.30
N VAL A 206 -18.75 -7.71 -14.63
CA VAL A 206 -18.22 -8.33 -15.86
C VAL A 206 -18.52 -9.83 -15.91
N THR A 207 -18.30 -10.55 -14.81
CA THR A 207 -18.51 -12.01 -14.76
C THR A 207 -19.97 -12.44 -14.63
N SER A 208 -20.85 -11.56 -14.11
CA SER A 208 -22.27 -11.88 -13.88
C SER A 208 -23.18 -11.46 -15.02
N PHE A 209 -22.83 -10.43 -15.79
CA PHE A 209 -23.66 -9.82 -16.82
C PHE A 209 -23.04 -9.86 -18.23
N ASP A 210 -21.97 -10.64 -18.44
CA ASP A 210 -21.24 -10.74 -19.73
C ASP A 210 -20.84 -9.38 -20.32
N ILE A 211 -20.47 -8.42 -19.47
CA ILE A 211 -19.98 -7.12 -19.90
C ILE A 211 -18.56 -7.24 -20.43
N ASP A 212 -18.20 -6.49 -21.48
CA ASP A 212 -16.84 -6.48 -22.02
C ASP A 212 -15.82 -6.08 -20.94
N TRP A 213 -14.89 -6.96 -20.66
CA TRP A 213 -13.81 -6.77 -19.69
C TRP A 213 -12.95 -5.52 -19.97
N ARG A 214 -12.90 -5.06 -21.23
CA ARG A 214 -12.16 -3.86 -21.65
C ARG A 214 -12.65 -2.60 -20.95
N ILE A 215 -13.92 -2.53 -20.59
CA ILE A 215 -14.52 -1.41 -19.86
C ILE A 215 -13.76 -1.12 -18.56
N GLY A 216 -13.28 -2.14 -17.86
CA GLY A 216 -12.49 -1.99 -16.65
C GLY A 216 -11.20 -1.19 -16.87
N PHE A 217 -10.46 -1.54 -17.91
CA PHE A 217 -9.21 -0.85 -18.26
C PHE A 217 -9.48 0.54 -18.84
N GLN A 218 -10.58 0.76 -19.56
CA GLN A 218 -11.00 2.08 -20.03
C GLN A 218 -11.28 3.03 -18.87
N PHE A 219 -11.94 2.57 -17.81
CA PHE A 219 -12.08 3.34 -16.56
C PHE A 219 -10.70 3.70 -15.98
N GLY A 220 -9.75 2.75 -15.96
CA GLY A 220 -8.38 3.00 -15.53
C GLY A 220 -7.72 4.13 -16.34
N VAL A 221 -7.87 4.14 -17.67
CA VAL A 221 -7.33 5.20 -18.55
C VAL A 221 -7.88 6.58 -18.18
N VAL A 222 -9.21 6.69 -18.01
CA VAL A 222 -9.85 7.96 -17.65
C VAL A 222 -9.34 8.48 -16.31
N ILE A 223 -9.27 7.61 -15.30
CA ILE A 223 -8.78 7.99 -13.97
C ILE A 223 -7.30 8.38 -14.04
N ALA A 224 -6.47 7.65 -14.79
CA ALA A 224 -5.06 7.96 -14.96
C ALA A 224 -4.86 9.31 -15.65
N ALA A 225 -5.58 9.60 -16.72
CA ALA A 225 -5.51 10.89 -17.41
C ALA A 225 -5.86 12.05 -16.46
N ILE A 226 -6.97 11.94 -15.74
CA ILE A 226 -7.36 12.95 -14.74
C ILE A 226 -6.27 13.09 -13.67
N SER A 227 -5.71 11.99 -13.20
CA SER A 227 -4.69 11.97 -12.16
C SER A 227 -3.38 12.64 -12.62
N VAL A 228 -2.90 12.36 -13.82
CA VAL A 228 -1.69 12.97 -14.39
C VAL A 228 -1.87 14.49 -14.52
N PHE A 229 -2.97 14.94 -15.16
CA PHE A 229 -3.24 16.38 -15.32
C PHE A 229 -3.35 17.10 -13.99
N ALA A 230 -4.02 16.49 -13.02
CA ALA A 230 -4.17 17.06 -11.70
C ALA A 230 -2.83 17.20 -10.96
N ARG A 231 -1.91 16.24 -11.13
CA ARG A 231 -0.60 16.22 -10.45
C ARG A 231 0.42 17.22 -10.99
N PHE A 232 0.23 17.76 -12.18
CA PHE A 232 1.04 18.89 -12.63
C PHE A 232 0.92 20.11 -11.70
N ARG A 233 -0.21 20.26 -10.98
CA ARG A 233 -0.45 21.31 -9.99
C ARG A 233 0.26 21.08 -8.64
N LEU A 234 0.77 19.89 -8.36
CA LEU A 234 1.52 19.61 -7.13
C LEU A 234 2.83 20.44 -7.14
N HIS A 235 3.19 20.97 -5.97
CA HIS A 235 4.50 21.56 -5.72
C HIS A 235 5.42 20.48 -5.15
N GLU A 236 6.74 20.65 -5.26
CA GLU A 236 7.68 19.73 -4.60
C GLU A 236 7.59 19.87 -3.08
N THR A 237 7.95 18.82 -2.33
CA THR A 237 7.82 18.82 -0.87
C THR A 237 8.74 19.85 -0.23
N PRO A 238 8.26 20.70 0.73
CA PRO A 238 9.05 21.71 1.37
C PRO A 238 10.29 21.13 2.07
N GLU A 239 10.14 19.97 2.73
CA GLU A 239 11.23 19.30 3.44
C GLU A 239 12.37 18.90 2.49
N PHE A 240 12.04 18.43 1.29
CA PHE A 240 13.03 18.09 0.27
C PHE A 240 13.69 19.33 -0.34
N VAL A 241 12.90 20.37 -0.66
CA VAL A 241 13.42 21.64 -1.19
C VAL A 241 14.37 22.29 -0.21
N ASP A 242 14.00 22.35 1.08
CA ASP A 242 14.84 22.91 2.13
C ASP A 242 16.13 22.12 2.34
N ALA A 243 16.05 20.79 2.32
CA ALA A 243 17.23 19.93 2.42
C ALA A 243 18.16 20.14 1.23
N LYS A 244 17.61 20.18 0.01
CA LYS A 244 18.39 20.44 -1.22
C LYS A 244 19.04 21.82 -1.22
N ARG A 245 18.31 22.85 -0.77
CA ARG A 245 18.84 24.23 -0.63
C ARG A 245 19.99 24.30 0.37
N ARG A 246 19.85 23.69 1.54
CA ARG A 246 20.94 23.63 2.54
C ARG A 246 22.17 22.96 1.95
N LEU A 247 21.98 21.85 1.23
CA LEU A 247 23.06 21.15 0.55
C LEU A 247 23.78 22.04 -0.46
N THR A 248 23.03 22.72 -1.35
CA THR A 248 23.61 23.65 -2.35
C THR A 248 24.37 24.79 -1.69
N ASN A 249 23.83 25.34 -0.61
CA ASN A 249 24.53 26.42 0.13
C ASN A 249 25.86 25.94 0.73
N ILE A 250 25.90 24.72 1.29
CA ILE A 250 27.13 24.12 1.83
C ILE A 250 28.15 23.90 0.70
N VAL A 251 27.71 23.33 -0.45
CA VAL A 251 28.60 23.11 -1.62
C VAL A 251 29.18 24.48 -2.11
N ASN A 252 28.33 25.48 -2.29
CA ASN A 252 28.76 26.79 -2.75
C ASN A 252 29.72 27.50 -1.76
N THR A 253 29.57 27.24 -0.47
CA THR A 253 30.49 27.80 0.56
C THR A 253 31.86 27.10 0.51
N ILE A 254 31.88 25.81 0.19
CA ILE A 254 33.12 25.03 0.06
C ILE A 254 33.87 25.36 -1.22
N ASP A 255 33.14 25.52 -2.36
CA ASP A 255 33.77 25.94 -3.62
C ASP A 255 34.46 27.33 -3.52
N ARG A 256 33.92 28.23 -2.68
CA ARG A 256 34.58 29.52 -2.38
C ARG A 256 35.86 29.36 -1.57
N ASN A 257 35.96 28.31 -0.75
CA ASN A 257 37.11 28.03 0.13
C ASN A 257 37.96 26.85 -0.39
N LYS A 258 38.40 26.87 -1.60
CA LYS A 258 39.19 25.90 -2.43
C LYS A 258 39.93 24.71 -1.76
N LYS A 259 39.85 24.44 -0.45
CA LYS A 259 40.56 23.35 0.25
C LYS A 259 39.69 22.15 0.68
N ASP A 260 38.35 22.26 0.67
CA ASP A 260 37.48 21.26 1.26
C ASP A 260 36.42 20.68 0.27
N SER A 261 36.64 20.80 -1.04
CA SER A 261 35.66 20.46 -2.09
C SER A 261 35.29 18.97 -2.17
N VAL A 262 35.94 18.09 -1.42
CA VAL A 262 35.68 16.63 -1.42
C VAL A 262 34.77 16.20 -0.25
N VAL A 263 34.56 17.04 0.76
CA VAL A 263 33.97 16.63 2.05
C VAL A 263 32.44 16.51 1.99
N VAL A 264 31.74 17.31 1.18
CA VAL A 264 30.27 17.37 1.21
C VAL A 264 29.55 16.26 0.45
N PRO A 265 29.97 15.84 -0.75
CA PRO A 265 29.47 14.61 -1.36
C PRO A 265 29.65 13.40 -0.43
N LEU A 266 30.76 13.38 0.33
CA LEU A 266 31.10 12.35 1.32
C LEU A 266 30.22 12.39 2.57
N GLN A 267 29.75 13.55 3.04
CA GLN A 267 28.85 13.62 4.21
C GLN A 267 27.44 13.13 3.90
N ILE A 268 26.89 13.43 2.70
CA ILE A 268 25.59 12.89 2.27
C ILE A 268 25.68 11.38 2.05
N GLN A 269 26.80 10.92 1.50
CA GLN A 269 27.08 9.50 1.32
C GLN A 269 27.31 8.78 2.65
N LYS A 270 27.74 9.52 3.70
CA LYS A 270 27.98 9.00 5.06
C LYS A 270 26.72 8.85 5.93
N GLU A 271 25.59 9.48 5.59
CA GLU A 271 24.33 9.19 6.30
C GLU A 271 23.97 7.71 6.11
N LYS A 272 24.34 6.89 7.09
CA LYS A 272 24.02 5.45 7.09
C LYS A 272 22.58 5.27 7.55
N VAL A 273 21.80 4.52 6.77
CA VAL A 273 20.51 4.01 7.24
C VAL A 273 20.77 2.95 8.29
N ASN A 274 20.09 3.06 9.43
CA ASN A 274 20.25 2.07 10.51
C ASN A 274 19.63 0.74 10.06
N SER A 275 20.42 -0.33 10.12
CA SER A 275 20.00 -1.68 9.70
C SER A 275 18.82 -2.21 10.54
N ILE A 276 18.78 -1.88 11.85
CA ILE A 276 17.66 -2.28 12.72
C ILE A 276 16.38 -1.55 12.31
N THR A 277 16.46 -0.27 11.95
CA THR A 277 15.32 0.52 11.45
C THR A 277 14.80 -0.07 10.13
N SER A 278 15.71 -0.44 9.22
CA SER A 278 15.36 -1.09 7.95
C SER A 278 14.69 -2.44 8.18
N LEU A 279 15.27 -3.29 9.04
CA LEU A 279 14.68 -4.59 9.40
C LEU A 279 13.30 -4.42 10.05
N SER A 280 13.18 -3.48 11.00
CA SER A 280 11.92 -3.20 11.68
C SER A 280 10.82 -2.76 10.71
N TYR A 281 11.16 -1.91 9.75
CA TYR A 281 10.21 -1.49 8.72
C TYR A 281 9.81 -2.66 7.81
N PHE A 282 10.78 -3.48 7.35
CA PHE A 282 10.50 -4.68 6.55
C PHE A 282 9.57 -5.66 7.29
N LEU A 283 9.82 -5.92 8.58
CA LEU A 283 9.00 -6.83 9.39
C LEU A 283 7.57 -6.33 9.57
N ILE A 284 7.38 -5.02 9.77
CA ILE A 284 6.03 -4.42 9.82
C ILE A 284 5.35 -4.58 8.47
N GLN A 285 6.03 -4.26 7.37
CA GLN A 285 5.47 -4.36 6.03
C GLN A 285 5.18 -5.80 5.60
N SER A 286 5.78 -6.80 6.24
CA SER A 286 5.52 -8.21 6.00
C SER A 286 4.15 -8.69 6.51
N GLY A 287 3.53 -7.96 7.42
CA GLY A 287 2.22 -8.31 7.98
C GLY A 287 1.09 -8.30 6.95
N TRP A 288 1.02 -7.26 6.11
CA TRP A 288 -0.05 -7.14 5.12
C TRP A 288 -0.10 -8.30 4.11
N PRO A 289 0.98 -8.68 3.40
CA PRO A 289 0.89 -9.72 2.38
C PRO A 289 0.53 -11.09 2.94
N VAL A 290 0.94 -11.44 4.15
CA VAL A 290 0.55 -12.72 4.76
C VAL A 290 -0.94 -12.75 5.09
N ILE A 291 -1.47 -11.66 5.65
CA ILE A 291 -2.89 -11.58 5.98
C ILE A 291 -3.76 -11.38 4.74
N PHE A 292 -3.26 -10.70 3.72
CA PHE A 292 -3.93 -10.63 2.42
C PHE A 292 -4.12 -12.03 1.81
N TYR A 293 -3.07 -12.85 1.81
CA TYR A 293 -3.15 -14.24 1.36
C TYR A 293 -4.15 -15.03 2.20
N PHE A 294 -4.03 -14.97 3.52
CA PHE A 294 -4.94 -15.65 4.43
C PHE A 294 -6.40 -15.23 4.21
N GLY A 295 -6.70 -13.93 4.21
CA GLY A 295 -8.05 -13.41 4.09
C GLY A 295 -8.67 -13.66 2.72
N TYR A 296 -8.00 -13.27 1.63
CA TYR A 296 -8.60 -13.33 0.30
C TYR A 296 -8.39 -14.65 -0.45
N ILE A 297 -7.32 -15.40 -0.17
CA ILE A 297 -7.04 -16.64 -0.90
C ILE A 297 -7.38 -17.85 -0.05
N HIS A 298 -6.81 -17.97 1.14
CA HIS A 298 -7.03 -19.15 1.99
C HIS A 298 -8.48 -19.28 2.45
N CYS A 299 -9.08 -18.21 2.99
CA CYS A 299 -10.50 -18.24 3.39
C CYS A 299 -11.44 -18.48 2.19
N SER A 300 -11.09 -18.03 0.98
CA SER A 300 -11.85 -18.35 -0.24
C SER A 300 -11.76 -19.82 -0.60
N MET A 301 -10.63 -20.49 -0.37
CA MET A 301 -10.52 -21.94 -0.52
C MET A 301 -11.41 -22.69 0.49
N VAL A 302 -11.45 -22.22 1.74
CA VAL A 302 -12.34 -22.79 2.77
C VAL A 302 -13.81 -22.63 2.35
N LEU A 303 -14.23 -21.43 1.87
CA LEU A 303 -15.58 -21.21 1.36
C LEU A 303 -15.93 -22.14 0.19
N LYS A 304 -14.99 -22.35 -0.73
CA LYS A 304 -15.19 -23.29 -1.84
C LYS A 304 -15.31 -24.73 -1.38
N ASN A 305 -14.39 -25.20 -0.55
CA ASN A 305 -14.26 -26.61 -0.21
C ASN A 305 -15.26 -27.06 0.87
N SER A 306 -15.53 -26.22 1.88
CA SER A 306 -16.39 -26.56 3.02
C SER A 306 -17.84 -26.11 2.85
N PHE A 307 -18.07 -25.05 2.05
CA PHE A 307 -19.42 -24.47 1.85
C PHE A 307 -19.92 -24.57 0.41
N ASN A 308 -19.15 -25.18 -0.50
CA ASN A 308 -19.50 -25.34 -1.92
C ASN A 308 -19.87 -24.01 -2.63
N PHE A 309 -19.21 -22.91 -2.26
CA PHE A 309 -19.42 -21.62 -2.91
C PHE A 309 -18.94 -21.66 -4.34
N THR A 310 -19.77 -21.16 -5.26
CA THR A 310 -19.36 -20.94 -6.65
C THR A 310 -18.36 -19.79 -6.74
N PRO A 311 -17.57 -19.68 -7.82
CA PRO A 311 -16.65 -18.55 -8.02
C PRO A 311 -17.35 -17.19 -7.89
N SER A 312 -18.55 -17.02 -8.43
CA SER A 312 -19.34 -15.78 -8.34
C SER A 312 -19.74 -15.46 -6.90
N MET A 313 -20.13 -16.47 -6.10
CA MET A 313 -20.46 -16.30 -4.68
C MET A 313 -19.24 -15.89 -3.87
N ILE A 314 -18.04 -16.41 -4.19
CA ILE A 314 -16.79 -16.04 -3.54
C ILE A 314 -16.42 -14.58 -3.86
N ILE A 315 -16.54 -14.17 -5.13
CA ILE A 315 -16.30 -12.77 -5.55
C ILE A 315 -17.25 -11.82 -4.82
N TYR A 316 -18.54 -12.18 -4.75
CA TYR A 316 -19.54 -11.38 -4.02
C TYR A 316 -19.23 -11.30 -2.53
N HIS A 317 -18.89 -12.41 -1.88
CA HIS A 317 -18.50 -12.45 -0.48
C HIS A 317 -17.28 -11.55 -0.21
N ASN A 318 -16.21 -11.66 -1.01
CA ASN A 318 -15.02 -10.85 -0.89
C ASN A 318 -15.31 -9.36 -1.16
N PHE A 319 -16.23 -9.04 -2.07
CA PHE A 319 -16.69 -7.68 -2.30
C PHE A 319 -17.34 -7.07 -1.05
N ILE A 320 -18.25 -7.80 -0.39
CA ILE A 320 -18.85 -7.34 0.86
C ILE A 320 -17.78 -7.16 1.96
N VAL A 321 -16.86 -8.11 2.13
CA VAL A 321 -15.73 -7.99 3.07
C VAL A 321 -14.94 -6.71 2.80
N SER A 322 -14.64 -6.41 1.54
CA SER A 322 -13.84 -5.24 1.14
C SER A 322 -14.53 -3.92 1.41
N ILE A 323 -15.88 -3.85 1.27
CA ILE A 323 -16.66 -2.66 1.67
C ILE A 323 -16.51 -2.40 3.17
N PHE A 324 -16.74 -3.42 4.00
CA PHE A 324 -16.62 -3.28 5.44
C PHE A 324 -15.18 -3.01 5.89
N GLN A 325 -14.20 -3.58 5.20
CA GLN A 325 -12.79 -3.26 5.40
C GLN A 325 -12.51 -1.78 5.13
N PHE A 326 -12.97 -1.23 4.01
CA PHE A 326 -12.80 0.19 3.70
C PHE A 326 -13.47 1.09 4.76
N LEU A 327 -14.70 0.80 5.15
CA LEU A 327 -15.39 1.54 6.21
C LEU A 327 -14.63 1.48 7.54
N GLY A 328 -14.13 0.32 7.91
CA GLY A 328 -13.30 0.16 9.11
C GLY A 328 -11.98 0.93 9.04
N LEU A 329 -11.34 1.00 7.86
CA LEU A 329 -10.15 1.83 7.65
C LEU A 329 -10.47 3.32 7.80
N MET A 330 -11.67 3.80 7.38
CA MET A 330 -12.08 5.18 7.62
C MET A 330 -12.23 5.48 9.12
N VAL A 331 -12.75 4.54 9.90
CA VAL A 331 -12.77 4.66 11.38
C VAL A 331 -11.35 4.74 11.94
N LEU A 332 -10.40 3.93 11.43
CA LEU A 332 -9.00 3.99 11.83
C LEU A 332 -8.34 5.34 11.49
N VAL A 333 -8.62 5.89 10.30
CA VAL A 333 -8.17 7.26 9.93
C VAL A 333 -8.65 8.29 10.94
N TYR A 334 -9.91 8.22 11.33
CA TYR A 334 -10.46 9.12 12.36
C TYR A 334 -9.79 8.92 13.73
N LEU A 335 -9.55 7.67 14.14
CA LEU A 335 -8.90 7.36 15.42
C LEU A 335 -7.46 7.86 15.49
N THR A 336 -6.73 8.00 14.36
CA THR A 336 -5.37 8.57 14.34
C THR A 336 -5.32 10.03 14.80
N LEU A 337 -6.45 10.74 14.74
CA LEU A 337 -6.55 12.12 15.23
C LEU A 337 -6.69 12.20 16.75
N LYS A 338 -7.13 11.11 17.39
CA LYS A 338 -7.46 11.07 18.83
C LYS A 338 -6.45 10.26 19.64
N VAL A 339 -5.88 9.22 19.06
CA VAL A 339 -5.03 8.24 19.74
C VAL A 339 -3.65 8.23 19.11
N ASN A 340 -2.61 7.99 19.93
CA ASN A 340 -1.25 7.83 19.40
C ASN A 340 -1.19 6.68 18.38
N PRO A 341 -0.75 6.95 17.14
CA PRO A 341 -0.77 5.97 16.05
C PRO A 341 -0.04 4.66 16.36
N LEU A 342 1.15 4.73 16.99
CA LEU A 342 1.92 3.53 17.34
C LEU A 342 1.23 2.69 18.41
N LYS A 343 0.60 3.33 19.42
CA LYS A 343 -0.19 2.61 20.43
C LYS A 343 -1.40 1.95 19.79
N LEU A 344 -2.10 2.65 18.88
CA LEU A 344 -3.26 2.13 18.17
C LEU A 344 -2.90 0.86 17.39
N VAL A 345 -1.82 0.90 16.59
CA VAL A 345 -1.37 -0.26 15.80
C VAL A 345 -0.89 -1.40 16.71
N LYS A 346 -0.20 -1.09 17.82
CA LYS A 346 0.26 -2.11 18.77
C LYS A 346 -0.90 -2.86 19.43
N VAL A 347 -1.94 -2.17 19.85
CA VAL A 347 -3.14 -2.79 20.42
C VAL A 347 -3.83 -3.68 19.38
N LYS A 348 -3.97 -3.20 18.13
CA LYS A 348 -4.58 -3.96 17.05
C LYS A 348 -3.85 -5.28 16.77
N ILE A 349 -2.52 -5.25 16.66
CA ILE A 349 -1.75 -6.47 16.36
C ILE A 349 -1.77 -7.46 17.55
N LEU A 350 -1.80 -6.98 18.79
CA LEU A 350 -1.95 -7.84 19.96
C LEU A 350 -3.31 -8.54 19.97
N ILE A 351 -4.39 -7.81 19.66
CA ILE A 351 -5.74 -8.39 19.53
C ILE A 351 -5.76 -9.42 18.40
N LEU A 352 -5.22 -9.07 17.23
CA LEU A 352 -5.16 -9.99 16.10
C LEU A 352 -4.36 -11.25 16.43
N SER A 353 -3.20 -11.12 17.08
CA SER A 353 -2.38 -12.26 17.46
C SER A 353 -3.11 -13.21 18.41
N SER A 354 -3.88 -12.66 19.37
CA SER A 354 -4.68 -13.46 20.27
C SER A 354 -5.84 -14.16 19.55
N MET A 355 -6.56 -13.44 18.68
CA MET A 355 -7.67 -14.02 17.91
C MET A 355 -7.19 -15.09 16.94
N PHE A 356 -6.02 -14.88 16.31
CA PHE A 356 -5.48 -15.79 15.29
C PHE A 356 -5.16 -17.20 15.85
N LEU A 357 -4.88 -17.32 17.15
CA LEU A 357 -4.70 -18.62 17.80
C LEU A 357 -5.96 -19.49 17.75
N PHE A 358 -7.15 -18.86 17.71
CA PHE A 358 -8.42 -19.56 17.69
C PHE A 358 -9.00 -19.73 16.26
N PHE A 359 -8.49 -19.01 15.26
CA PHE A 359 -9.01 -19.08 13.89
C PHE A 359 -8.95 -20.49 13.29
N PRO A 360 -7.88 -21.29 13.45
CA PRO A 360 -7.87 -22.66 12.94
C PRO A 360 -9.04 -23.50 13.46
N TYR A 361 -9.29 -23.44 14.78
CA TYR A 361 -10.40 -24.13 15.38
C TYR A 361 -11.75 -23.74 14.76
N PHE A 362 -11.97 -22.42 14.57
CA PHE A 362 -13.20 -21.97 13.93
C PHE A 362 -13.30 -22.37 12.46
N LEU A 363 -12.20 -22.33 11.71
CA LEU A 363 -12.20 -22.72 10.30
C LEU A 363 -12.51 -24.20 10.09
N GLU A 364 -12.04 -25.08 10.99
CA GLU A 364 -12.30 -26.52 10.92
C GLU A 364 -13.71 -26.92 11.39
N ASN A 365 -14.26 -26.19 12.39
CA ASN A 365 -15.49 -26.61 13.06
C ASN A 365 -16.73 -25.80 12.71
N THR A 366 -16.57 -24.67 12.00
CA THR A 366 -17.72 -23.80 11.69
C THR A 366 -18.61 -24.42 10.60
N LYS A 367 -19.93 -24.26 10.80
CA LYS A 367 -20.96 -24.57 9.81
C LYS A 367 -21.56 -23.30 9.16
N SER A 368 -21.05 -22.14 9.49
CA SER A 368 -21.58 -20.86 9.03
C SER A 368 -20.51 -20.04 8.29
N SER A 369 -20.79 -19.64 7.05
CA SER A 369 -19.94 -18.74 6.27
C SER A 369 -19.79 -17.35 6.87
N ILE A 370 -20.73 -16.95 7.75
CA ILE A 370 -20.66 -15.67 8.50
C ILE A 370 -19.44 -15.64 9.43
N VAL A 371 -19.06 -16.76 10.01
CA VAL A 371 -17.85 -16.85 10.86
C VAL A 371 -16.61 -16.54 10.01
N ILE A 372 -16.53 -17.08 8.79
CA ILE A 372 -15.42 -16.81 7.88
C ILE A 372 -15.39 -15.32 7.50
N PHE A 373 -16.55 -14.71 7.26
CA PHE A 373 -16.64 -13.27 7.02
C PHE A 373 -16.00 -12.44 8.16
N PHE A 374 -16.31 -12.74 9.42
CA PHE A 374 -15.74 -12.03 10.57
C PHE A 374 -14.24 -12.31 10.75
N ILE A 375 -13.78 -13.54 10.49
CA ILE A 375 -12.36 -13.90 10.50
C ILE A 375 -11.59 -13.09 9.45
N GLN A 376 -12.09 -13.01 8.22
CA GLN A 376 -11.50 -12.21 7.14
C GLN A 376 -11.46 -10.72 7.51
N LEU A 377 -12.61 -10.16 7.88
CA LEU A 377 -12.76 -8.74 8.17
C LEU A 377 -11.86 -8.31 9.33
N SER A 378 -11.88 -9.06 10.44
CA SER A 378 -11.04 -8.77 11.60
C SER A 378 -9.55 -8.86 11.26
N SER A 379 -9.12 -9.88 10.50
CA SER A 379 -7.73 -10.04 10.07
C SER A 379 -7.26 -8.84 9.24
N LEU A 380 -8.02 -8.45 8.21
CA LEU A 380 -7.68 -7.37 7.29
C LEU A 380 -7.68 -5.98 7.96
N LEU A 381 -8.58 -5.74 8.94
CA LEU A 381 -8.61 -4.47 9.67
C LEU A 381 -7.51 -4.35 10.72
N LEU A 382 -7.27 -5.44 11.48
CA LEU A 382 -6.36 -5.38 12.60
C LEU A 382 -4.89 -5.39 12.18
N ILE A 383 -4.52 -6.00 11.05
CA ILE A 383 -3.14 -6.00 10.56
C ILE A 383 -2.68 -4.64 10.02
N SER A 384 -3.59 -3.78 9.58
CA SER A 384 -3.27 -2.52 8.90
C SER A 384 -2.35 -1.62 9.74
N ASP A 385 -1.20 -1.21 9.20
CA ASP A 385 -0.23 -0.29 9.80
C ASP A 385 -0.45 1.18 9.39
N LEU A 386 -1.44 1.46 8.54
CA LEU A 386 -1.74 2.79 7.99
C LEU A 386 -1.72 3.94 9.02
N PRO A 387 -2.23 3.76 10.26
CA PRO A 387 -2.17 4.83 11.26
C PRO A 387 -0.76 5.35 11.55
N SER A 388 0.26 4.50 11.46
CA SER A 388 1.63 4.81 11.88
C SER A 388 2.65 4.95 10.73
N THR A 389 2.22 4.74 9.48
CA THR A 389 3.09 4.82 8.29
C THR A 389 3.86 6.14 8.22
N GLY A 390 3.22 7.28 8.47
CA GLY A 390 3.86 8.59 8.48
C GLY A 390 4.91 8.79 9.59
N ILE A 391 4.96 7.90 10.60
CA ILE A 391 6.02 7.90 11.61
C ILE A 391 7.24 7.17 11.07
N TYR A 392 7.07 6.01 10.46
CA TYR A 392 8.18 5.18 10.00
C TYR A 392 9.10 5.91 9.03
N PHE A 393 8.53 6.63 8.05
CA PHE A 393 9.30 7.35 7.04
C PHE A 393 10.23 8.41 7.62
N LYS A 394 9.86 9.05 8.72
CA LYS A 394 10.67 10.10 9.37
C LYS A 394 12.02 9.60 9.92
N HIS A 395 12.12 8.31 10.19
CA HIS A 395 13.35 7.70 10.72
C HIS A 395 14.35 7.31 9.63
N PHE A 396 14.04 7.56 8.36
CA PHE A 396 14.97 7.39 7.24
C PHE A 396 15.53 8.74 6.79
N PRO A 397 16.84 8.81 6.47
CA PRO A 397 17.49 10.04 5.96
C PRO A 397 16.77 10.52 4.69
N ILE A 398 16.57 11.84 4.58
CA ILE A 398 15.72 12.44 3.55
C ILE A 398 16.15 12.09 2.11
N PHE A 399 17.48 12.05 1.84
CA PHE A 399 18.04 11.70 0.53
C PHE A 399 18.16 10.19 0.25
N LYS A 400 17.76 9.35 1.19
CA LYS A 400 17.71 7.89 1.06
C LYS A 400 16.36 7.32 1.44
N ARG A 401 15.45 8.16 1.89
CA ARG A 401 14.13 7.79 2.42
C ARG A 401 13.33 7.02 1.39
N PHE A 402 13.19 7.58 0.19
CA PHE A 402 12.38 6.97 -0.85
C PHE A 402 12.99 5.64 -1.32
N THR A 403 14.28 5.60 -1.63
CA THR A 403 14.96 4.37 -2.07
C THR A 403 14.80 3.24 -1.06
N TYR A 404 15.14 3.49 0.21
CA TYR A 404 15.12 2.42 1.22
C TYR A 404 13.71 1.96 1.56
N THR A 405 12.77 2.89 1.75
CA THR A 405 11.40 2.50 2.12
C THR A 405 10.68 1.79 0.97
N SER A 406 10.84 2.25 -0.27
CA SER A 406 10.28 1.57 -1.45
C SER A 406 10.88 0.18 -1.66
N LEU A 407 12.20 0.05 -1.50
CA LEU A 407 12.87 -1.24 -1.64
C LEU A 407 12.40 -2.25 -0.58
N LEU A 408 12.37 -1.85 0.70
CA LEU A 408 11.94 -2.73 1.79
C LEU A 408 10.45 -3.09 1.66
N TYR A 409 9.62 -2.12 1.27
CA TYR A 409 8.20 -2.36 0.98
C TYR A 409 8.03 -3.38 -0.16
N SER A 410 8.76 -3.22 -1.27
CA SER A 410 8.67 -4.12 -2.42
C SER A 410 9.19 -5.52 -2.10
N LEU A 411 10.30 -5.63 -1.35
CA LEU A 411 10.83 -6.91 -0.91
C LEU A 411 9.82 -7.67 -0.04
N SER A 412 9.13 -6.99 0.87
CA SER A 412 8.08 -7.63 1.67
C SER A 412 6.93 -8.14 0.79
N ARG A 413 6.55 -7.40 -0.26
CA ARG A 413 5.48 -7.79 -1.20
C ARG A 413 5.92 -8.85 -2.21
N THR A 414 7.21 -9.10 -2.36
CA THR A 414 7.76 -10.15 -3.24
C THR A 414 8.04 -11.43 -2.47
N ILE A 415 8.78 -11.35 -1.37
CA ILE A 415 9.26 -12.53 -0.63
C ILE A 415 8.13 -13.17 0.18
N VAL A 416 7.38 -12.37 0.92
CA VAL A 416 6.37 -12.91 1.86
C VAL A 416 5.26 -13.69 1.16
N PRO A 417 4.65 -13.22 0.04
CA PRO A 417 3.64 -14.01 -0.68
C PRO A 417 4.17 -15.36 -1.18
N ILE A 418 5.44 -15.42 -1.63
CA ILE A 418 6.04 -16.68 -2.08
C ILE A 418 6.12 -17.66 -0.90
N VAL A 419 6.69 -17.22 0.21
CA VAL A 419 6.81 -18.06 1.42
C VAL A 419 5.43 -18.48 1.94
N THR A 420 4.47 -17.54 1.95
CA THR A 420 3.12 -17.82 2.46
C THR A 420 2.35 -18.78 1.56
N SER A 421 2.37 -18.59 0.24
CA SER A 421 1.58 -19.42 -0.67
C SER A 421 2.08 -20.86 -0.72
N PHE A 422 3.39 -21.06 -0.91
CA PHE A 422 3.96 -22.42 -0.92
C PHE A 422 3.93 -23.05 0.47
N GLY A 423 4.27 -22.27 1.51
CA GLY A 423 4.26 -22.73 2.89
C GLY A 423 2.87 -23.15 3.36
N SER A 424 1.81 -22.40 2.99
CA SER A 424 0.45 -22.73 3.38
C SER A 424 0.00 -24.07 2.77
N VAL A 425 0.26 -24.31 1.49
CA VAL A 425 -0.10 -25.58 0.83
C VAL A 425 0.52 -26.78 1.53
N LEU A 426 1.81 -26.69 1.88
CA LEU A 426 2.53 -27.77 2.52
C LEU A 426 2.10 -27.98 3.99
N LEU A 427 1.98 -26.88 4.74
CA LEU A 427 1.71 -26.94 6.18
C LEU A 427 0.24 -27.23 6.47
N VAL A 428 -0.69 -26.69 5.71
CA VAL A 428 -2.12 -27.00 5.84
C VAL A 428 -2.38 -28.48 5.47
N LYS A 429 -1.72 -29.00 4.44
CA LYS A 429 -1.81 -30.44 4.11
C LYS A 429 -1.33 -31.33 5.25
N LYS A 430 -0.32 -30.90 6.01
CA LYS A 430 0.29 -31.71 7.08
C LYS A 430 -0.38 -31.53 8.45
N TYR A 431 -0.80 -30.32 8.77
CA TYR A 431 -1.25 -29.92 10.12
C TYR A 431 -2.67 -29.39 10.15
N GLY A 432 -3.46 -29.51 9.06
CA GLY A 432 -4.76 -28.87 8.94
C GLY A 432 -4.65 -27.35 9.00
N GLU A 433 -5.71 -26.66 9.37
CA GLU A 433 -5.76 -25.20 9.47
C GLU A 433 -4.71 -24.62 10.47
N TYR A 434 -4.26 -25.43 11.44
CA TYR A 434 -3.20 -25.05 12.39
C TYR A 434 -1.85 -24.80 11.70
N GLY A 435 -1.63 -25.34 10.50
CA GLY A 435 -0.45 -25.06 9.68
C GLY A 435 -0.25 -23.58 9.38
N MET A 436 -1.34 -22.80 9.33
CA MET A 436 -1.27 -21.34 9.14
C MET A 436 -0.61 -20.61 10.31
N LEU A 437 -0.74 -21.11 11.54
CA LEU A 437 -0.08 -20.52 12.71
C LEU A 437 1.44 -20.51 12.59
N ILE A 438 2.02 -21.56 11.99
CA ILE A 438 3.48 -21.70 11.82
C ILE A 438 4.04 -20.57 10.94
N ILE A 439 3.24 -20.09 9.97
CA ILE A 439 3.64 -19.00 9.06
C ILE A 439 3.35 -17.64 9.68
N VAL A 440 2.16 -17.46 10.23
CA VAL A 440 1.64 -16.15 10.61
C VAL A 440 2.22 -15.65 11.93
N MET A 441 2.37 -16.53 12.93
CA MET A 441 2.83 -16.12 14.27
C MET A 441 4.25 -15.54 14.28
N PRO A 442 5.26 -16.10 13.57
CA PRO A 442 6.58 -15.49 13.48
C PRO A 442 6.53 -14.09 12.86
N ILE A 443 5.67 -13.85 11.86
CA ILE A 443 5.49 -12.54 11.24
C ILE A 443 4.87 -11.54 12.24
N PHE A 444 3.89 -11.95 13.04
CA PHE A 444 3.31 -11.10 14.09
C PHE A 444 4.33 -10.74 15.16
N LEU A 445 5.19 -11.68 15.57
CA LEU A 445 6.30 -11.41 16.50
C LEU A 445 7.29 -10.40 15.89
N GLY A 446 7.66 -10.56 14.62
CA GLY A 446 8.48 -9.61 13.89
C GLY A 446 7.85 -8.23 13.77
N TYR A 447 6.54 -8.18 13.53
CA TYR A 447 5.76 -6.95 13.48
C TYR A 447 5.81 -6.20 14.84
N LEU A 448 5.59 -6.91 15.94
CA LEU A 448 5.69 -6.35 17.30
C LEU A 448 7.11 -5.86 17.61
N PHE A 449 8.14 -6.60 17.20
CA PHE A 449 9.53 -6.16 17.33
C PHE A 449 9.75 -4.83 16.60
N GLY A 450 9.30 -4.72 15.35
CA GLY A 450 9.39 -3.50 14.57
C GLY A 450 8.67 -2.31 15.21
N LEU A 451 7.46 -2.50 15.72
CA LEU A 451 6.71 -1.47 16.44
C LEU A 451 7.42 -1.00 17.71
N ASN A 452 7.97 -1.92 18.49
CA ASN A 452 8.71 -1.58 19.71
C ASN A 452 9.96 -0.75 19.38
N HIS A 453 10.66 -1.08 18.29
CA HIS A 453 11.80 -0.29 17.82
C HIS A 453 11.40 1.15 17.46
N PHE A 454 10.33 1.34 16.67
CA PHE A 454 9.86 2.70 16.34
C PHE A 454 9.32 3.45 17.56
N GLN A 455 8.68 2.78 18.51
CA GLN A 455 8.31 3.39 19.80
C GLN A 455 9.52 3.89 20.56
N PHE A 456 10.58 3.10 20.62
CA PHE A 456 11.84 3.48 21.26
C PHE A 456 12.47 4.71 20.59
N LEU A 457 12.50 4.76 19.25
CA LEU A 457 13.02 5.89 18.51
C LEU A 457 12.24 7.19 18.78
N GLU A 458 10.89 7.11 18.79
CA GLU A 458 10.04 8.26 19.10
C GLU A 458 10.24 8.76 20.55
N GLN A 459 10.37 7.84 21.51
CA GLN A 459 10.67 8.19 22.91
C GLN A 459 12.02 8.88 23.05
N LYS A 460 13.03 8.43 22.29
CA LYS A 460 14.36 9.02 22.29
C LYS A 460 14.34 10.44 21.76
N ILE A 461 13.63 10.69 20.65
CA ILE A 461 13.49 12.05 20.10
C ILE A 461 12.82 12.97 21.11
N ASN A 462 11.71 12.53 21.72
CA ASN A 462 10.98 13.34 22.70
C ASN A 462 11.80 13.66 23.99
N LYS A 463 12.74 12.80 24.35
CA LYS A 463 13.61 12.99 25.52
C LYS A 463 14.71 14.05 25.28
N TYR A 464 15.09 14.28 24.02
CA TYR A 464 16.13 15.23 23.62
C TYR A 464 15.59 16.59 23.13
N LEU A 465 14.26 16.76 23.01
CA LEU A 465 13.68 18.07 22.76
C LEU A 465 13.67 18.83 24.09
N PRO A 466 14.32 20.01 24.20
CA PRO A 466 14.24 20.84 25.41
C PRO A 466 12.77 21.20 25.68
N VAL A 467 12.39 21.13 26.94
CA VAL A 467 11.05 21.45 27.47
C VAL A 467 10.71 22.90 27.20
#